data_a0a1504b56f7517ecfec17a84500017d
#
_entry.id   a0a1504b56f7517ecfec17a84500017d
#
_cell.length_a   1.000
_cell.length_b   1.000
_cell.length_c   1.000
_cell.angle_alpha   90.00
_cell.angle_beta   90.00
_cell.angle_gamma   90.00
#
_symmetry.space_group_name_H-M   'P 1'
#
loop_
_entity.id
_entity.type
_entity.pdbx_description
1 polymer ?
#
loop_
_entity_poly.entity_id
_entity_poly.type
_entity_poly.pdbx_seq_one_letter_code
_entity_poly.pdbx_strand_id
1 'polypeptide(L)'
;MAKFDPGRDTAMTQPVAGPLAFRTMDLRLLNVLHSPGAPAASTNGFEIHTCQRHVAVLYGFEALGAARAQFPADCALEQFEGAAAYAFLLRICCGLESKLVAETEIFGQIKQAWGDFSSRGSRLVQQLLPWMQHLFRDAKEIRAQYLGSLGSASYGSQVRRLLGDDAAAGPTLLIGAGQLAQAIAPWLTGSELWLSNRTAARAHELARELGKRSPERPVRVFEDGIEGELAAWRGAHQIVICVPPHATSDRLRTAAWRERTGGGGSIIHLGAGAEGAAPWKDLPEFVSLGALFDMLQAHSDVRRRQIERARAACREKALLRGLGANASHPHSWEDLAAFNVA
;
A
#
# COMPACT_ATOMS: atom_id res chain seq x y z
N MET A 1 59.09 -59.15 14.43
CA MET A 1 58.78 -58.24 15.56
C MET A 1 58.71 -56.85 15.02
N ALA A 2 57.54 -56.39 14.68
CA ALA A 2 57.29 -55.01 14.28
C ALA A 2 56.26 -54.43 15.26
N LYS A 3 56.62 -53.33 15.91
CA LYS A 3 55.83 -52.64 16.93
C LYS A 3 54.64 -51.91 16.29
N PHE A 4 53.49 -52.14 16.85
CA PHE A 4 52.24 -51.42 16.55
C PHE A 4 52.23 -50.08 17.33
N ASP A 5 52.15 -48.97 16.64
CA ASP A 5 52.03 -47.62 17.22
C ASP A 5 50.54 -47.17 17.13
N PRO A 6 49.83 -46.91 18.26
CA PRO A 6 48.48 -46.41 18.28
C PRO A 6 48.49 -44.93 18.57
N GLY A 7 48.61 -44.09 17.55
CA GLY A 7 48.53 -42.67 17.75
C GLY A 7 48.50 -41.90 16.48
N ARG A 8 47.27 -41.73 15.89
CA ARG A 8 46.87 -40.55 15.13
C ARG A 8 45.49 -40.71 14.52
N ASP A 9 44.80 -39.64 14.69
CA ASP A 9 43.60 -39.14 13.99
C ASP A 9 42.25 -39.43 14.60
N THR A 10 41.98 -38.72 15.72
CA THR A 10 40.62 -38.25 15.99
C THR A 10 40.38 -36.99 15.15
N ALA A 11 40.01 -37.19 13.91
CA ALA A 11 39.35 -36.12 13.13
C ALA A 11 38.05 -35.80 13.82
N MET A 12 37.99 -34.66 14.50
CA MET A 12 36.76 -34.05 14.95
C MET A 12 35.89 -33.75 13.68
N THR A 13 34.98 -34.65 13.39
CA THR A 13 33.87 -34.38 12.48
C THR A 13 33.07 -33.25 13.11
N GLN A 14 33.21 -32.06 12.55
CA GLN A 14 32.27 -30.96 12.81
C GLN A 14 30.85 -31.45 12.50
N PRO A 15 29.88 -31.18 13.38
CA PRO A 15 28.50 -31.54 13.08
C PRO A 15 28.08 -30.75 11.83
N VAL A 16 27.80 -31.48 10.76
CA VAL A 16 27.10 -30.95 9.60
C VAL A 16 25.84 -30.28 10.14
N ALA A 17 25.72 -28.99 9.90
CA ALA A 17 24.55 -28.22 10.28
C ALA A 17 23.33 -28.95 9.70
N GLY A 18 22.55 -29.56 10.57
CA GLY A 18 21.29 -30.24 10.21
C GLY A 18 20.35 -29.24 9.55
N PRO A 19 19.34 -29.70 8.82
CA PRO A 19 18.41 -28.85 8.12
C PRO A 19 17.87 -27.82 9.09
N LEU A 20 17.89 -26.55 8.67
CA LEU A 20 17.38 -25.40 9.41
C LEU A 20 16.00 -25.76 9.96
N ALA A 21 15.95 -26.15 11.22
CA ALA A 21 14.72 -26.33 11.95
C ALA A 21 13.95 -25.02 11.80
N PHE A 22 12.83 -25.05 11.12
CA PHE A 22 11.93 -23.90 11.01
C PHE A 22 11.50 -23.55 12.44
N ARG A 23 12.21 -22.57 12.99
CA ARG A 23 11.91 -22.02 14.30
C ARG A 23 10.49 -21.47 14.28
N THR A 24 9.80 -21.59 15.40
CA THR A 24 8.54 -20.92 15.71
C THR A 24 8.45 -19.56 15.01
N MET A 25 7.30 -19.23 14.46
CA MET A 25 7.04 -18.01 13.69
C MET A 25 7.39 -16.77 14.54
N ASP A 26 8.66 -16.37 14.51
CA ASP A 26 9.19 -15.21 15.26
C ASP A 26 8.89 -13.88 14.56
N LEU A 27 7.93 -13.90 13.61
CA LEU A 27 7.44 -12.71 12.95
C LEU A 27 6.70 -11.83 13.95
N ARG A 28 7.08 -10.56 13.99
CA ARG A 28 6.46 -9.53 14.84
C ARG A 28 6.08 -8.35 13.99
N LEU A 29 5.01 -7.69 14.37
CA LEU A 29 4.52 -6.55 13.64
C LEU A 29 4.04 -5.47 14.61
N LEU A 30 4.47 -4.24 14.37
CA LEU A 30 3.99 -3.04 15.04
C LEU A 30 3.22 -2.20 14.03
N ASN A 31 1.94 -1.96 14.28
CA ASN A 31 1.09 -1.10 13.47
C ASN A 31 0.81 0.19 14.22
N VAL A 32 1.20 1.30 13.64
CA VAL A 32 0.98 2.64 14.15
C VAL A 32 -0.08 3.30 13.30
N LEU A 33 -1.20 3.63 13.89
CA LEU A 33 -2.23 4.39 13.19
C LEU A 33 -1.79 5.85 13.07
N HIS A 34 -1.91 6.40 11.87
CA HIS A 34 -1.60 7.81 11.66
C HIS A 34 -2.57 8.69 12.44
N SER A 35 -2.02 9.41 13.41
CA SER A 35 -2.66 10.58 14.02
C SER A 35 -1.96 11.83 13.49
N PRO A 36 -2.68 12.95 13.31
CA PRO A 36 -2.04 14.24 12.99
C PRO A 36 -0.97 14.56 14.05
N GLY A 37 0.29 14.70 13.62
CA GLY A 37 1.40 14.97 14.54
C GLY A 37 2.13 13.73 15.08
N ALA A 38 1.77 12.51 14.67
CA ALA A 38 2.55 11.33 15.06
C ALA A 38 4.01 11.44 14.57
N PRO A 39 4.99 11.21 15.44
CA PRO A 39 6.39 11.33 15.08
C PRO A 39 6.76 10.28 14.03
N ALA A 40 7.58 10.68 13.05
CA ALA A 40 8.25 9.76 12.14
C ALA A 40 9.36 9.04 12.92
N ALA A 41 8.98 8.01 13.68
CA ALA A 41 9.96 7.15 14.33
C ALA A 41 10.41 6.10 13.32
N SER A 42 11.71 5.89 13.23
CA SER A 42 12.30 4.80 12.44
C SER A 42 12.57 3.62 13.36
N THR A 43 12.03 2.47 13.01
CA THR A 43 12.35 1.21 13.66
C THR A 43 13.45 0.51 12.87
N ASN A 44 14.17 -0.40 13.48
CA ASN A 44 15.16 -1.22 12.75
C ASN A 44 14.50 -2.36 11.95
N GLY A 45 13.20 -2.22 11.62
CA GLY A 45 12.38 -3.19 10.90
C GLY A 45 12.30 -2.93 9.40
N PHE A 46 11.58 -3.81 8.70
CA PHE A 46 11.07 -3.51 7.38
C PHE A 46 9.82 -2.63 7.52
N GLU A 47 9.89 -1.41 7.02
CA GLU A 47 8.85 -0.40 7.22
C GLU A 47 7.97 -0.23 5.99
N ILE A 48 6.66 -0.20 6.23
CA ILE A 48 5.63 0.03 5.22
C ILE A 48 4.88 1.30 5.63
N HIS A 49 5.00 2.35 4.82
CA HIS A 49 4.29 3.61 5.02
C HIS A 49 3.13 3.71 4.05
N THR A 50 1.93 3.91 4.59
CA THR A 50 0.73 4.18 3.80
C THR A 50 0.10 5.49 4.25
N CYS A 51 -0.90 6.00 3.54
CA CYS A 51 -1.62 7.21 3.97
C CYS A 51 -2.37 7.05 5.31
N GLN A 52 -2.51 5.82 5.83
CA GLN A 52 -3.31 5.55 7.03
C GLN A 52 -2.49 5.00 8.19
N ARG A 53 -1.35 4.38 7.93
CA ARG A 53 -0.59 3.67 8.95
C ARG A 53 0.88 3.53 8.60
N HIS A 54 1.66 3.40 9.62
CA HIS A 54 3.04 2.97 9.56
C HIS A 54 3.11 1.55 10.15
N VAL A 55 3.65 0.62 9.41
CA VAL A 55 3.78 -0.78 9.83
C VAL A 55 5.26 -1.15 9.84
N ALA A 56 5.78 -1.57 10.98
CA ALA A 56 7.10 -2.15 11.10
C ALA A 56 7.00 -3.67 11.19
N VAL A 57 7.65 -4.37 10.27
CA VAL A 57 7.79 -5.82 10.25
C VAL A 57 9.13 -6.19 10.84
N LEU A 58 9.11 -6.98 11.90
CA LEU A 58 10.24 -7.28 12.77
C LEU A 58 10.41 -8.79 12.92
N TYR A 59 11.55 -9.22 13.44
CA TYR A 59 11.83 -10.62 13.72
C TYR A 59 12.39 -10.77 15.13
N GLY A 60 11.70 -11.58 15.96
CA GLY A 60 12.06 -11.82 17.35
C GLY A 60 11.42 -10.85 18.36
N PHE A 61 11.29 -11.31 19.59
CA PHE A 61 10.59 -10.57 20.66
C PHE A 61 11.31 -9.27 21.07
N GLU A 62 12.65 -9.32 21.18
CA GLU A 62 13.43 -8.14 21.56
C GLU A 62 13.30 -6.99 20.57
N ALA A 63 13.20 -7.32 19.26
CA ALA A 63 13.01 -6.32 18.23
C ALA A 63 11.67 -5.58 18.37
N LEU A 64 10.61 -6.26 18.81
CA LEU A 64 9.31 -5.64 19.07
C LEU A 64 9.38 -4.64 20.22
N GLY A 65 10.01 -5.02 21.34
CA GLY A 65 10.21 -4.14 22.48
C GLY A 65 11.03 -2.89 22.13
N ALA A 66 12.13 -3.07 21.40
CA ALA A 66 12.97 -1.96 20.94
C ALA A 66 12.20 -1.02 19.98
N ALA A 67 11.43 -1.56 19.06
CA ALA A 67 10.60 -0.78 18.15
C ALA A 67 9.51 0.00 18.89
N ARG A 68 8.83 -0.64 19.85
CA ARG A 68 7.79 0.01 20.67
C ARG A 68 8.34 1.21 21.45
N ALA A 69 9.54 1.11 21.97
CA ALA A 69 10.20 2.18 22.73
C ALA A 69 10.50 3.45 21.89
N GLN A 70 10.46 3.38 20.57
CA GLN A 70 10.63 4.53 19.68
C GLN A 70 9.39 5.43 19.59
N PHE A 71 8.25 4.96 20.09
CA PHE A 71 6.99 5.69 20.02
C PHE A 71 6.55 6.17 21.41
N PRO A 72 5.92 7.36 21.51
CA PRO A 72 5.35 7.86 22.75
C PRO A 72 4.35 6.87 23.38
N ALA A 73 4.18 6.95 24.71
CA ALA A 73 3.32 6.03 25.44
C ALA A 73 1.83 6.16 25.07
N ASP A 74 1.41 7.35 24.67
CA ASP A 74 0.06 7.71 24.24
C ASP A 74 -0.23 7.43 22.77
N CYS A 75 0.77 6.94 22.01
CA CYS A 75 0.58 6.60 20.61
C CYS A 75 -0.32 5.37 20.45
N ALA A 76 -1.33 5.46 19.58
CA ALA A 76 -2.21 4.34 19.25
C ALA A 76 -1.44 3.27 18.46
N LEU A 77 -1.04 2.20 19.13
CA LEU A 77 -0.25 1.11 18.61
C LEU A 77 -0.98 -0.21 18.73
N GLU A 78 -0.91 -1.01 17.68
CA GLU A 78 -1.32 -2.42 17.71
C GLU A 78 -0.10 -3.30 17.51
N GLN A 79 -0.01 -4.38 18.26
CA GLN A 79 1.07 -5.35 18.18
C GLN A 79 0.52 -6.71 17.78
N PHE A 80 1.19 -7.34 16.83
CA PHE A 80 0.82 -8.67 16.36
C PHE A 80 2.04 -9.58 16.36
N GLU A 81 1.80 -10.87 16.67
CA GLU A 81 2.86 -11.87 16.76
C GLU A 81 2.50 -13.13 15.98
N GLY A 82 3.50 -13.81 15.46
CA GLY A 82 3.37 -15.11 14.81
C GLY A 82 2.33 -15.12 13.69
N ALA A 83 1.39 -16.06 13.76
CA ALA A 83 0.32 -16.20 12.78
C ALA A 83 -0.58 -14.95 12.69
N ALA A 84 -0.81 -14.26 13.82
CA ALA A 84 -1.59 -13.02 13.82
C ALA A 84 -0.87 -11.89 13.07
N ALA A 85 0.46 -11.77 13.23
CA ALA A 85 1.29 -10.82 12.48
C ALA A 85 1.23 -11.11 10.97
N TYR A 86 1.39 -12.38 10.60
CA TYR A 86 1.30 -12.78 9.20
C TYR A 86 -0.09 -12.53 8.60
N ALA A 87 -1.16 -12.89 9.32
CA ALA A 87 -2.53 -12.66 8.88
C ALA A 87 -2.82 -11.17 8.67
N PHE A 88 -2.35 -10.31 9.59
CA PHE A 88 -2.55 -8.87 9.48
C PHE A 88 -1.79 -8.30 8.27
N LEU A 89 -0.53 -8.67 8.10
CA LEU A 89 0.28 -8.24 6.95
C LEU A 89 -0.32 -8.72 5.62
N LEU A 90 -0.85 -9.94 5.60
CA LEU A 90 -1.53 -10.50 4.42
C LEU A 90 -2.81 -9.72 4.09
N ARG A 91 -3.59 -9.31 5.10
CA ARG A 91 -4.75 -8.43 4.89
C ARG A 91 -4.36 -7.08 4.31
N ILE A 92 -3.26 -6.48 4.79
CA ILE A 92 -2.72 -5.23 4.20
C ILE A 92 -2.35 -5.47 2.74
N CYS A 93 -1.60 -6.52 2.41
CA CYS A 93 -1.22 -6.86 1.03
C CYS A 93 -2.43 -7.11 0.11
N CYS A 94 -3.51 -7.62 0.66
CA CYS A 94 -4.76 -7.80 -0.06
C CYS A 94 -5.60 -6.52 -0.18
N GLY A 95 -5.21 -5.42 0.46
CA GLY A 95 -5.99 -4.18 0.50
C GLY A 95 -7.22 -4.26 1.40
N LEU A 96 -7.30 -5.27 2.30
CA LEU A 96 -8.46 -5.49 3.18
C LEU A 96 -8.47 -4.57 4.41
N GLU A 97 -7.34 -3.91 4.67
CA GLU A 97 -7.16 -2.92 5.74
C GLU A 97 -7.09 -1.47 5.20
N SER A 98 -7.32 -1.29 3.92
CA SER A 98 -7.39 0.02 3.27
C SER A 98 -8.80 0.61 3.39
N LYS A 99 -8.93 1.95 3.38
CA LYS A 99 -10.24 2.62 3.31
C LYS A 99 -10.98 2.18 2.04
N LEU A 100 -10.28 2.13 0.92
CA LEU A 100 -10.79 1.52 -0.29
C LEU A 100 -10.46 0.02 -0.25
N VAL A 101 -11.40 -0.76 0.28
CA VAL A 101 -11.19 -2.20 0.45
C VAL A 101 -10.96 -2.88 -0.89
N ALA A 102 -9.95 -3.75 -0.95
CA ALA A 102 -9.47 -4.48 -2.12
C ALA A 102 -8.72 -3.61 -3.16
N GLU A 103 -8.22 -2.43 -2.76
CA GLU A 103 -7.39 -1.61 -3.65
C GLU A 103 -6.18 -2.40 -4.17
N THR A 104 -5.74 -2.05 -5.36
CA THR A 104 -4.68 -2.79 -6.06
C THR A 104 -3.29 -2.21 -5.84
N GLU A 105 -3.20 -0.92 -5.55
CA GLU A 105 -1.94 -0.18 -5.46
C GLU A 105 -1.08 -0.61 -4.28
N ILE A 106 -1.70 -0.92 -3.13
CA ILE A 106 -0.97 -1.28 -1.89
C ILE A 106 -0.06 -2.50 -2.08
N PHE A 107 -0.50 -3.50 -2.86
CA PHE A 107 0.31 -4.68 -3.13
C PHE A 107 1.58 -4.35 -3.91
N GLY A 108 1.48 -3.46 -4.90
CA GLY A 108 2.61 -2.95 -5.67
C GLY A 108 3.58 -2.14 -4.80
N GLN A 109 3.04 -1.25 -3.97
CA GLN A 109 3.82 -0.42 -3.04
C GLN A 109 4.63 -1.27 -2.05
N ILE A 110 4.03 -2.31 -1.46
CA ILE A 110 4.72 -3.20 -0.52
C ILE A 110 5.81 -4.01 -1.23
N LYS A 111 5.55 -4.49 -2.44
CA LYS A 111 6.57 -5.19 -3.23
C LYS A 111 7.77 -4.30 -3.57
N GLN A 112 7.52 -3.06 -3.96
CA GLN A 112 8.58 -2.11 -4.24
C GLN A 112 9.38 -1.80 -2.97
N ALA A 113 8.71 -1.46 -1.86
CA ALA A 113 9.36 -1.19 -0.58
C ALA A 113 10.21 -2.38 -0.10
N TRP A 114 9.71 -3.62 -0.29
CA TRP A 114 10.48 -4.83 0.02
C TRP A 114 11.70 -4.98 -0.90
N GLY A 115 11.57 -4.70 -2.18
CA GLY A 115 12.70 -4.70 -3.14
C GLY A 115 13.81 -3.76 -2.68
N ASP A 116 13.46 -2.52 -2.34
CA ASP A 116 14.39 -1.49 -1.87
C ASP A 116 15.03 -1.86 -0.52
N PHE A 117 14.25 -2.45 0.40
CA PHE A 117 14.76 -2.92 1.69
C PHE A 117 15.69 -4.13 1.55
N SER A 118 15.29 -5.11 0.75
CA SER A 118 16.03 -6.37 0.59
C SER A 118 17.37 -6.20 -0.13
N SER A 119 17.51 -5.17 -0.98
CA SER A 119 18.77 -4.85 -1.65
C SER A 119 19.92 -4.50 -0.67
N ARG A 120 19.59 -4.15 0.57
CA ARG A 120 20.59 -3.80 1.62
C ARG A 120 21.30 -5.00 2.25
N GLY A 121 20.85 -6.24 2.00
CA GLY A 121 21.54 -7.48 2.37
C GLY A 121 21.70 -7.70 3.88
N SER A 122 20.83 -7.16 4.73
CA SER A 122 20.94 -7.27 6.19
C SER A 122 20.54 -8.67 6.72
N ARG A 123 20.94 -8.99 7.96
CA ARG A 123 20.50 -10.20 8.66
C ARG A 123 18.96 -10.29 8.75
N LEU A 124 18.29 -9.17 8.97
CA LEU A 124 16.84 -9.11 9.03
C LEU A 124 16.20 -9.47 7.68
N VAL A 125 16.81 -9.07 6.56
CA VAL A 125 16.38 -9.48 5.22
C VAL A 125 16.39 -11.00 5.09
N GLN A 126 17.48 -11.66 5.54
CA GLN A 126 17.58 -13.13 5.48
C GLN A 126 16.49 -13.81 6.32
N GLN A 127 16.16 -13.25 7.48
CA GLN A 127 15.14 -13.78 8.38
C GLN A 127 13.72 -13.57 7.84
N LEU A 128 13.45 -12.44 7.18
CA LEU A 128 12.14 -12.11 6.63
C LEU A 128 11.90 -12.68 5.23
N LEU A 129 12.94 -12.98 4.46
CA LEU A 129 12.84 -13.40 3.06
C LEU A 129 11.85 -14.55 2.82
N PRO A 130 11.89 -15.67 3.57
CA PRO A 130 10.93 -16.76 3.37
C PRO A 130 9.48 -16.33 3.61
N TRP A 131 9.26 -15.50 4.65
CA TRP A 131 7.95 -14.99 5.01
C TRP A 131 7.38 -14.05 3.95
N MET A 132 8.21 -13.16 3.39
CA MET A 132 7.80 -12.23 2.34
C MET A 132 7.52 -12.95 1.02
N GLN A 133 8.27 -14.00 0.67
CA GLN A 133 7.99 -14.83 -0.50
C GLN A 133 6.62 -15.55 -0.36
N HIS A 134 6.35 -16.13 0.79
CA HIS A 134 5.05 -16.74 1.07
C HIS A 134 3.93 -15.70 1.05
N LEU A 135 4.14 -14.55 1.69
CA LEU A 135 3.17 -13.46 1.76
C LEU A 135 2.72 -13.01 0.36
N PHE A 136 3.68 -12.76 -0.54
CA PHE A 136 3.34 -12.32 -1.90
C PHE A 136 2.62 -13.40 -2.72
N ARG A 137 2.93 -14.67 -2.51
CA ARG A 137 2.23 -15.78 -3.15
C ARG A 137 0.81 -15.89 -2.62
N ASP A 138 0.65 -15.97 -1.30
CA ASP A 138 -0.65 -16.09 -0.65
C ASP A 138 -1.55 -14.89 -0.96
N ALA A 139 -1.00 -13.67 -0.99
CA ALA A 139 -1.74 -12.47 -1.37
C ALA A 139 -2.24 -12.54 -2.83
N LYS A 140 -1.42 -13.01 -3.77
CA LYS A 140 -1.85 -13.20 -5.17
C LYS A 140 -3.00 -14.20 -5.27
N GLU A 141 -2.90 -15.33 -4.58
CA GLU A 141 -3.94 -16.38 -4.57
C GLU A 141 -5.26 -15.83 -4.01
N ILE A 142 -5.22 -15.18 -2.85
CA ILE A 142 -6.42 -14.62 -2.21
C ILE A 142 -7.03 -13.53 -3.08
N ARG A 143 -6.22 -12.64 -3.64
CA ARG A 143 -6.71 -11.59 -4.52
C ARG A 143 -7.37 -12.15 -5.77
N ALA A 144 -6.76 -13.15 -6.41
CA ALA A 144 -7.33 -13.80 -7.58
C ALA A 144 -8.65 -14.52 -7.27
N GLN A 145 -8.71 -15.24 -6.17
CA GLN A 145 -9.85 -16.08 -5.81
C GLN A 145 -11.05 -15.27 -5.29
N TYR A 146 -10.82 -14.25 -4.47
CA TYR A 146 -11.90 -13.57 -3.74
C TYR A 146 -12.10 -12.11 -4.14
N LEU A 147 -11.07 -11.43 -4.66
CA LEU A 147 -11.12 -9.99 -4.88
C LEU A 147 -11.11 -9.60 -6.37
N GLY A 148 -10.75 -10.51 -7.26
CA GLY A 148 -10.66 -10.24 -8.70
C GLY A 148 -12.00 -9.81 -9.33
N SER A 149 -13.11 -10.36 -8.86
CA SER A 149 -14.46 -10.02 -9.34
C SER A 149 -15.06 -8.75 -8.73
N LEU A 150 -14.41 -8.15 -7.73
CA LEU A 150 -14.89 -6.90 -7.11
C LEU A 150 -14.67 -5.66 -8.00
N GLY A 151 -14.10 -5.85 -9.18
CA GLY A 151 -13.70 -4.80 -10.10
C GLY A 151 -12.38 -4.15 -9.68
N SER A 152 -11.86 -3.27 -10.52
CA SER A 152 -10.70 -2.43 -10.18
C SER A 152 -11.11 -1.46 -9.07
N ALA A 153 -10.80 -1.78 -7.83
CA ALA A 153 -10.99 -0.89 -6.69
C ALA A 153 -9.80 0.06 -6.55
N SER A 154 -9.27 0.59 -7.65
CA SER A 154 -8.25 1.62 -7.60
C SER A 154 -8.88 2.99 -7.37
N TYR A 155 -8.16 3.88 -6.71
CA TYR A 155 -8.58 5.28 -6.58
C TYR A 155 -8.82 5.89 -7.96
N GLY A 156 -7.98 5.57 -8.93
CA GLY A 156 -8.09 6.05 -10.29
C GLY A 156 -9.40 5.64 -10.97
N SER A 157 -9.77 4.35 -10.88
CA SER A 157 -11.02 3.86 -11.47
C SER A 157 -12.27 4.49 -10.84
N GLN A 158 -12.22 4.78 -9.54
CA GLN A 158 -13.33 5.41 -8.84
C GLN A 158 -13.44 6.91 -9.16
N VAL A 159 -12.30 7.60 -9.20
CA VAL A 159 -12.24 8.99 -9.64
C VAL A 159 -12.78 9.12 -11.07
N ARG A 160 -12.36 8.27 -11.99
CA ARG A 160 -12.87 8.23 -13.36
C ARG A 160 -14.38 8.06 -13.39
N ARG A 161 -14.93 7.14 -12.59
CA ARG A 161 -16.37 6.90 -12.51
C ARG A 161 -17.15 8.15 -12.05
N LEU A 162 -16.60 8.91 -11.09
CA LEU A 162 -17.20 10.15 -10.59
C LEU A 162 -17.11 11.30 -11.59
N LEU A 163 -15.98 11.40 -12.29
CA LEU A 163 -15.77 12.42 -13.31
C LEU A 163 -16.60 12.17 -14.57
N GLY A 164 -17.02 10.93 -14.80
CA GLY A 164 -17.69 10.51 -16.02
C GLY A 164 -16.71 10.36 -17.20
N ASP A 165 -17.25 9.94 -18.34
CA ASP A 165 -16.47 9.69 -19.56
C ASP A 165 -16.52 10.85 -20.57
N ASP A 166 -17.04 12.02 -20.19
CA ASP A 166 -17.16 13.16 -21.09
C ASP A 166 -15.80 13.84 -21.31
N ALA A 167 -15.05 13.29 -22.25
CA ALA A 167 -13.76 13.86 -22.66
C ALA A 167 -13.92 15.24 -23.35
N ALA A 168 -15.13 15.59 -23.82
CA ALA A 168 -15.41 16.87 -24.46
C ALA A 168 -15.68 18.01 -23.47
N ALA A 169 -15.89 17.69 -22.19
CA ALA A 169 -16.30 18.66 -21.18
C ALA A 169 -15.24 19.72 -20.82
N GLY A 170 -13.98 19.56 -21.22
CA GLY A 170 -12.90 20.52 -20.96
C GLY A 170 -11.72 19.90 -20.22
N PRO A 171 -10.73 20.75 -19.79
CA PRO A 171 -9.52 20.26 -19.14
C PRO A 171 -9.76 19.77 -17.72
N THR A 172 -8.99 18.76 -17.32
CA THR A 172 -8.96 18.24 -15.95
C THR A 172 -7.67 18.71 -15.26
N LEU A 173 -7.81 19.40 -14.12
CA LEU A 173 -6.67 19.83 -13.29
C LEU A 173 -6.38 18.79 -12.19
N LEU A 174 -5.16 18.28 -12.14
CA LEU A 174 -4.64 17.43 -11.08
C LEU A 174 -3.66 18.23 -10.20
N ILE A 175 -3.96 18.32 -8.91
CA ILE A 175 -3.12 19.00 -7.93
C ILE A 175 -2.36 17.97 -7.10
N GLY A 176 -1.04 18.01 -7.20
CA GLY A 176 -0.11 17.07 -6.61
C GLY A 176 0.57 16.17 -7.63
N ALA A 177 1.79 15.72 -7.31
CA ALA A 177 2.59 14.79 -8.13
C ALA A 177 3.18 13.65 -7.28
N GLY A 178 2.57 13.34 -6.12
CA GLY A 178 2.92 12.21 -5.26
C GLY A 178 2.39 10.88 -5.80
N GLN A 179 2.65 9.79 -5.06
CA GLN A 179 2.24 8.43 -5.45
C GLN A 179 0.75 8.32 -5.79
N LEU A 180 -0.12 8.95 -5.00
CA LEU A 180 -1.56 8.94 -5.27
C LEU A 180 -1.90 9.63 -6.60
N ALA A 181 -1.31 10.78 -6.87
CA ALA A 181 -1.50 11.50 -8.13
C ALA A 181 -1.00 10.68 -9.32
N GLN A 182 0.17 10.05 -9.20
CA GLN A 182 0.74 9.16 -10.22
C GLN A 182 -0.16 7.94 -10.52
N ALA A 183 -0.78 7.37 -9.48
CA ALA A 183 -1.69 6.24 -9.63
C ALA A 183 -3.03 6.65 -10.30
N ILE A 184 -3.48 7.89 -10.07
CA ILE A 184 -4.77 8.39 -10.56
C ILE A 184 -4.66 9.01 -11.96
N ALA A 185 -3.58 9.72 -12.26
CA ALA A 185 -3.42 10.49 -13.48
C ALA A 185 -3.74 9.72 -14.79
N PRO A 186 -3.38 8.43 -14.94
CA PRO A 186 -3.75 7.63 -16.13
C PRO A 186 -5.26 7.40 -16.30
N TRP A 187 -6.04 7.57 -15.25
CA TRP A 187 -7.48 7.32 -15.22
C TRP A 187 -8.32 8.59 -15.46
N LEU A 188 -7.69 9.76 -15.37
CA LEU A 188 -8.40 11.01 -15.55
C LEU A 188 -8.86 11.17 -16.98
N THR A 189 -10.03 11.73 -17.15
CA THR A 189 -10.66 12.07 -18.43
C THR A 189 -10.56 13.58 -18.68
N GLY A 190 -11.03 14.05 -19.81
CA GLY A 190 -10.99 15.46 -20.19
C GLY A 190 -10.15 15.70 -21.45
N SER A 191 -10.37 16.83 -22.09
CA SER A 191 -9.71 17.21 -23.36
C SER A 191 -8.20 17.38 -23.21
N GLU A 192 -7.75 17.83 -22.05
CA GLU A 192 -6.38 18.10 -21.70
C GLU A 192 -6.16 17.79 -20.22
N LEU A 193 -4.96 17.32 -19.83
CA LEU A 193 -4.58 17.16 -18.42
C LEU A 193 -3.69 18.32 -17.98
N TRP A 194 -4.13 19.06 -16.99
CA TRP A 194 -3.38 20.13 -16.36
C TRP A 194 -2.79 19.64 -15.04
N LEU A 195 -1.53 19.93 -14.80
CA LEU A 195 -0.81 19.52 -13.59
C LEU A 195 -0.34 20.74 -12.81
N SER A 196 -0.59 20.74 -11.52
CA SER A 196 0.01 21.71 -10.58
C SER A 196 0.61 20.97 -9.38
N ASN A 197 1.82 21.34 -8.99
CA ASN A 197 2.46 20.80 -7.80
C ASN A 197 3.43 21.82 -7.21
N ARG A 198 3.52 21.89 -5.88
CA ARG A 198 4.45 22.78 -5.17
C ARG A 198 5.89 22.70 -5.69
N THR A 199 6.33 21.51 -6.08
CA THR A 199 7.64 21.28 -6.71
C THR A 199 7.43 21.04 -8.20
N ALA A 200 7.66 22.05 -9.04
CA ALA A 200 7.43 22.00 -10.49
C ALA A 200 8.14 20.82 -11.16
N ALA A 201 9.37 20.50 -10.75
CA ALA A 201 10.14 19.37 -11.30
C ALA A 201 9.39 18.03 -11.22
N ARG A 202 8.65 17.77 -10.12
CA ARG A 202 7.83 16.54 -9.97
C ARG A 202 6.62 16.54 -10.90
N ALA A 203 6.01 17.69 -11.16
CA ALA A 203 4.92 17.81 -12.11
C ALA A 203 5.41 17.54 -13.54
N HIS A 204 6.58 18.06 -13.92
CA HIS A 204 7.21 17.79 -15.22
C HIS A 204 7.62 16.33 -15.39
N GLU A 205 8.11 15.69 -14.33
CA GLU A 205 8.42 14.25 -14.36
C GLU A 205 7.15 13.42 -14.63
N LEU A 206 6.08 13.72 -13.89
CA LEU A 206 4.78 13.08 -14.10
C LEU A 206 4.24 13.33 -15.52
N ALA A 207 4.32 14.57 -16.02
CA ALA A 207 3.91 14.92 -17.39
C ALA A 207 4.68 14.10 -18.43
N ARG A 208 5.98 13.96 -18.25
CA ARG A 208 6.84 13.18 -19.16
C ARG A 208 6.47 11.69 -19.18
N GLU A 209 6.17 11.13 -18.00
CA GLU A 209 5.74 9.73 -17.90
C GLU A 209 4.36 9.50 -18.55
N LEU A 210 3.43 10.41 -18.33
CA LEU A 210 2.11 10.35 -18.95
C LEU A 210 2.18 10.50 -20.46
N GLY A 211 3.01 11.41 -20.98
CA GLY A 211 3.25 11.58 -22.41
C GLY A 211 3.83 10.34 -23.09
N LYS A 212 4.62 9.52 -22.37
CA LYS A 212 5.09 8.22 -22.89
C LYS A 212 3.98 7.19 -23.00
N ARG A 213 2.96 7.25 -22.11
CA ARG A 213 1.85 6.27 -22.06
C ARG A 213 0.70 6.65 -22.99
N SER A 214 0.44 7.94 -23.16
CA SER A 214 -0.66 8.49 -23.95
C SER A 214 -0.18 9.73 -24.70
N PRO A 215 0.56 9.55 -25.81
CA PRO A 215 1.12 10.66 -26.57
C PRO A 215 0.07 11.59 -27.19
N GLU A 216 -1.12 11.07 -27.43
CA GLU A 216 -2.25 11.80 -28.03
C GLU A 216 -2.91 12.78 -27.06
N ARG A 217 -2.66 12.65 -25.75
CA ARG A 217 -3.30 13.50 -24.75
C ARG A 217 -2.40 14.66 -24.36
N PRO A 218 -2.79 15.91 -24.60
CA PRO A 218 -2.03 17.08 -24.15
C PRO A 218 -1.90 17.11 -22.62
N VAL A 219 -0.67 17.37 -22.13
CA VAL A 219 -0.41 17.56 -20.71
C VAL A 219 0.27 18.92 -20.52
N ARG A 220 -0.33 19.79 -19.71
CA ARG A 220 0.18 21.11 -19.39
C ARG A 220 0.58 21.21 -17.92
N VAL A 221 1.73 21.79 -17.63
CA VAL A 221 2.20 22.04 -16.26
C VAL A 221 2.08 23.53 -15.93
N PHE A 222 1.54 23.83 -14.74
CA PHE A 222 1.44 25.19 -14.20
C PHE A 222 2.51 25.37 -13.12
N GLU A 223 3.44 26.28 -13.35
CA GLU A 223 4.65 26.42 -12.53
C GLU A 223 4.60 27.58 -11.54
N ASP A 224 3.80 28.60 -11.77
CA ASP A 224 3.81 29.86 -11.03
C ASP A 224 3.24 29.76 -9.59
N GLY A 225 3.50 28.65 -8.92
CA GLY A 225 3.04 28.41 -7.55
C GLY A 225 1.52 28.50 -7.42
N ILE A 226 1.05 29.23 -6.40
CA ILE A 226 -0.39 29.36 -6.15
C ILE A 226 -1.10 30.20 -7.23
N GLU A 227 -0.45 31.18 -7.81
CA GLU A 227 -1.06 32.05 -8.84
C GLU A 227 -1.31 31.29 -10.14
N GLY A 228 -0.34 30.52 -10.62
CA GLY A 228 -0.49 29.66 -11.77
C GLY A 228 -1.55 28.57 -11.52
N GLU A 229 -1.56 28.01 -10.32
CA GLU A 229 -2.59 27.06 -9.92
C GLU A 229 -3.98 27.69 -9.95
N LEU A 230 -4.19 28.89 -9.41
CA LEU A 230 -5.49 29.58 -9.42
C LEU A 230 -5.95 29.96 -10.84
N ALA A 231 -5.02 30.29 -11.74
CA ALA A 231 -5.35 30.48 -13.15
C ALA A 231 -5.87 29.18 -13.77
N ALA A 232 -5.24 28.04 -13.46
CA ALA A 232 -5.74 26.73 -13.88
C ALA A 232 -7.12 26.41 -13.30
N TRP A 233 -7.39 26.76 -12.05
CA TRP A 233 -8.69 26.59 -11.40
C TRP A 233 -9.83 27.26 -12.15
N ARG A 234 -9.61 28.47 -12.65
CA ARG A 234 -10.64 29.23 -13.39
C ARG A 234 -10.96 28.62 -14.74
N GLY A 235 -10.00 27.92 -15.35
CA GLY A 235 -10.16 27.30 -16.68
C GLY A 235 -10.50 25.82 -16.66
N ALA A 236 -10.28 25.12 -15.57
CA ALA A 236 -10.53 23.71 -15.51
C ALA A 236 -12.01 23.36 -15.41
N HIS A 237 -12.45 22.31 -16.12
CA HIS A 237 -13.79 21.77 -15.97
C HIS A 237 -13.88 20.83 -14.77
N GLN A 238 -12.86 20.01 -14.56
CA GLN A 238 -12.79 19.05 -13.46
C GLN A 238 -11.50 19.25 -12.67
N ILE A 239 -11.54 19.03 -11.35
CA ILE A 239 -10.40 19.20 -10.49
C ILE A 239 -10.25 17.99 -9.56
N VAL A 240 -9.05 17.45 -9.50
CA VAL A 240 -8.67 16.35 -8.59
C VAL A 240 -7.51 16.80 -7.72
N ILE A 241 -7.70 16.78 -6.40
CA ILE A 241 -6.73 17.25 -5.41
C ILE A 241 -6.13 16.03 -4.69
N CYS A 242 -4.84 15.81 -4.86
CA CYS A 242 -4.07 14.70 -4.25
C CYS A 242 -3.06 15.20 -3.22
N VAL A 243 -3.30 16.35 -2.61
CA VAL A 243 -2.48 16.93 -1.53
C VAL A 243 -3.30 17.04 -0.25
N PRO A 244 -2.66 17.08 0.93
CA PRO A 244 -3.37 17.33 2.18
C PRO A 244 -4.12 18.68 2.16
N PRO A 245 -5.25 18.81 2.89
CA PRO A 245 -5.97 20.07 3.03
C PRO A 245 -5.07 21.13 3.63
N HIS A 246 -5.18 22.38 3.12
CA HIS A 246 -4.46 23.53 3.64
C HIS A 246 -5.38 24.75 3.65
N ALA A 247 -5.75 25.21 4.85
CA ALA A 247 -6.82 26.20 5.05
C ALA A 247 -6.69 27.47 4.18
N THR A 248 -5.48 28.01 4.01
CA THR A 248 -5.26 29.22 3.19
C THR A 248 -5.41 28.92 1.70
N SER A 249 -4.72 27.88 1.21
CA SER A 249 -4.78 27.51 -0.20
C SER A 249 -6.19 27.10 -0.61
N ASP A 250 -6.91 26.36 0.26
CA ASP A 250 -8.25 25.88 -0.02
C ASP A 250 -9.29 27.01 -0.09
N ARG A 251 -9.13 28.07 0.72
CA ARG A 251 -9.95 29.28 0.57
C ARG A 251 -9.73 29.98 -0.78
N LEU A 252 -8.48 30.12 -1.21
CA LEU A 252 -8.16 30.69 -2.52
C LEU A 252 -8.70 29.86 -3.68
N ARG A 253 -8.57 28.54 -3.58
CA ARG A 253 -9.07 27.57 -4.54
C ARG A 253 -10.60 27.63 -4.69
N THR A 254 -11.31 27.66 -3.58
CA THR A 254 -12.78 27.77 -3.60
C THR A 254 -13.25 29.12 -4.13
N ALA A 255 -12.54 30.21 -3.86
CA ALA A 255 -12.83 31.52 -4.45
C ALA A 255 -12.63 31.47 -5.97
N ALA A 256 -11.50 30.95 -6.46
CA ALA A 256 -11.25 30.81 -7.89
C ALA A 256 -12.29 29.91 -8.61
N TRP A 257 -12.77 28.86 -7.93
CA TRP A 257 -13.85 28.02 -8.46
C TRP A 257 -15.17 28.78 -8.64
N ARG A 258 -15.53 29.62 -7.66
CA ARG A 258 -16.75 30.46 -7.71
C ARG A 258 -16.70 31.58 -8.76
N GLU A 259 -15.48 32.06 -9.08
CA GLU A 259 -15.25 33.09 -10.11
C GLU A 259 -15.33 32.58 -11.55
N ARG A 260 -15.46 31.27 -11.76
CA ARG A 260 -15.55 30.68 -13.10
C ARG A 260 -16.79 31.17 -13.85
N THR A 261 -16.59 31.43 -15.13
CA THR A 261 -17.69 31.84 -16.03
C THR A 261 -18.44 30.65 -16.67
N GLY A 262 -17.88 29.43 -16.57
CA GLY A 262 -18.47 28.19 -17.08
C GLY A 262 -19.23 27.43 -15.99
N GLY A 263 -20.45 27.04 -16.25
CA GLY A 263 -21.21 26.16 -15.36
C GLY A 263 -20.76 24.70 -15.45
N GLY A 264 -21.11 23.91 -14.42
CA GLY A 264 -20.82 22.48 -14.35
C GLY A 264 -19.40 22.14 -13.89
N GLY A 265 -19.07 20.86 -13.92
CA GLY A 265 -17.80 20.32 -13.46
C GLY A 265 -17.86 19.75 -12.04
N SER A 266 -16.73 19.21 -11.57
CA SER A 266 -16.64 18.59 -10.23
C SER A 266 -15.27 18.78 -9.61
N ILE A 267 -15.25 18.80 -8.28
CA ILE A 267 -14.04 18.84 -7.47
C ILE A 267 -13.97 17.55 -6.65
N ILE A 268 -12.91 16.78 -6.80
CA ILE A 268 -12.66 15.59 -6.00
C ILE A 268 -11.42 15.84 -5.15
N HIS A 269 -11.57 15.83 -3.82
CA HIS A 269 -10.46 16.04 -2.90
C HIS A 269 -10.09 14.75 -2.17
N LEU A 270 -8.95 14.18 -2.51
CA LEU A 270 -8.46 12.90 -1.99
C LEU A 270 -7.49 13.03 -0.80
N GLY A 271 -7.21 14.26 -0.36
CA GLY A 271 -6.47 14.50 0.88
C GLY A 271 -7.32 14.14 2.10
N ALA A 272 -6.75 13.34 3.02
CA ALA A 272 -7.43 12.98 4.27
C ALA A 272 -7.73 14.23 5.11
N GLY A 273 -8.96 14.31 5.68
CA GLY A 273 -9.37 15.44 6.52
C GLY A 273 -9.99 16.61 5.75
N ALA A 274 -10.23 16.50 4.44
CA ALA A 274 -10.98 17.50 3.69
C ALA A 274 -12.49 17.49 4.01
N GLU A 275 -12.97 16.40 4.61
CA GLU A 275 -14.36 16.26 5.03
C GLU A 275 -14.72 17.29 6.10
N GLY A 276 -15.71 18.11 5.83
CA GLY A 276 -16.19 19.13 6.77
C GLY A 276 -15.32 20.37 6.91
N ALA A 277 -14.23 20.49 6.15
CA ALA A 277 -13.45 21.70 6.10
C ALA A 277 -14.27 22.88 5.54
N ALA A 278 -14.30 23.99 6.25
CA ALA A 278 -15.16 25.15 5.98
C ALA A 278 -15.15 25.67 4.52
N PRO A 279 -14.02 25.67 3.78
CA PRO A 279 -14.03 26.17 2.42
C PRO A 279 -14.87 25.33 1.44
N TRP A 280 -14.97 24.00 1.70
CA TRP A 280 -15.57 23.02 0.78
C TRP A 280 -17.04 22.74 1.03
N LYS A 281 -17.51 22.98 2.28
CA LYS A 281 -18.83 22.57 2.79
C LYS A 281 -20.01 23.05 1.97
N ASP A 282 -19.88 24.20 1.31
CA ASP A 282 -20.97 24.86 0.59
C ASP A 282 -20.84 24.73 -0.94
N LEU A 283 -20.02 23.80 -1.42
CA LEU A 283 -19.85 23.54 -2.85
C LEU A 283 -20.56 22.23 -3.22
N PRO A 284 -21.68 22.28 -3.96
CA PRO A 284 -22.44 21.09 -4.32
C PRO A 284 -21.66 20.14 -5.24
N GLU A 285 -20.70 20.67 -6.01
CA GLU A 285 -19.84 19.90 -6.92
C GLU A 285 -18.66 19.22 -6.21
N PHE A 286 -18.53 19.40 -4.90
CA PHE A 286 -17.41 18.88 -4.13
C PHE A 286 -17.68 17.45 -3.64
N VAL A 287 -16.72 16.57 -3.91
CA VAL A 287 -16.70 15.19 -3.41
C VAL A 287 -15.44 14.98 -2.59
N SER A 288 -15.62 14.69 -1.30
CA SER A 288 -14.49 14.32 -0.42
C SER A 288 -14.07 12.86 -0.59
N LEU A 289 -12.89 12.52 -0.10
CA LEU A 289 -12.45 11.14 -0.01
C LEU A 289 -13.42 10.27 0.80
N GLY A 290 -14.01 10.81 1.88
CA GLY A 290 -15.02 10.12 2.69
C GLY A 290 -16.29 9.84 1.89
N ALA A 291 -16.84 10.85 1.22
CA ALA A 291 -18.02 10.68 0.37
C ALA A 291 -17.78 9.66 -0.77
N LEU A 292 -16.56 9.64 -1.34
CA LEU A 292 -16.17 8.62 -2.31
C LEU A 292 -16.25 7.21 -1.69
N PHE A 293 -15.80 7.04 -0.46
CA PHE A 293 -15.86 5.75 0.24
C PHE A 293 -17.29 5.33 0.56
N ASP A 294 -18.13 6.25 1.01
CA ASP A 294 -19.54 5.97 1.32
C ASP A 294 -20.30 5.50 0.08
N MET A 295 -20.06 6.14 -1.07
CA MET A 295 -20.62 5.70 -2.35
C MET A 295 -20.17 4.29 -2.74
N LEU A 296 -18.93 3.92 -2.40
CA LEU A 296 -18.37 2.59 -2.68
C LEU A 296 -18.87 1.50 -1.73
N GLN A 297 -19.14 1.87 -0.48
CA GLN A 297 -19.67 0.94 0.54
C GLN A 297 -21.13 0.60 0.30
N ALA A 298 -21.90 1.49 -0.31
CA ALA A 298 -23.33 1.28 -0.61
C ALA A 298 -23.59 0.12 -1.61
N HIS A 299 -22.57 -0.48 -2.20
CA HIS A 299 -22.73 -1.54 -3.20
C HIS A 299 -22.47 -2.94 -2.64
N SER A 300 -23.59 -3.57 -2.27
CA SER A 300 -23.97 -4.98 -2.26
C SER A 300 -23.40 -5.92 -1.17
N ASP A 301 -24.31 -6.71 -0.60
CA ASP A 301 -24.07 -7.88 0.25
C ASP A 301 -23.09 -8.89 -0.37
N VAL A 302 -23.04 -8.99 -1.70
CA VAL A 302 -22.09 -9.83 -2.43
C VAL A 302 -20.65 -9.37 -2.18
N ARG A 303 -20.38 -8.05 -2.29
CA ARG A 303 -19.06 -7.48 -2.03
C ARG A 303 -18.63 -7.73 -0.59
N ARG A 304 -19.52 -7.49 0.37
CA ARG A 304 -19.25 -7.73 1.79
C ARG A 304 -18.89 -9.19 2.06
N ARG A 305 -19.68 -10.13 1.53
CA ARG A 305 -19.39 -11.58 1.67
C ARG A 305 -18.06 -11.98 1.06
N GLN A 306 -17.67 -11.44 -0.08
CA GLN A 306 -16.38 -11.71 -0.70
C GLN A 306 -15.21 -11.17 0.14
N ILE A 307 -15.35 -9.98 0.70
CA ILE A 307 -14.35 -9.38 1.62
C ILE A 307 -14.20 -10.24 2.88
N GLU A 308 -15.30 -10.70 3.48
CA GLU A 308 -15.27 -11.57 4.64
C GLU A 308 -14.61 -12.93 4.35
N ARG A 309 -14.90 -13.53 3.18
CA ARG A 309 -14.22 -14.73 2.72
C ARG A 309 -12.72 -14.51 2.52
N ALA A 310 -12.32 -13.40 1.93
CA ALA A 310 -10.91 -13.05 1.78
C ALA A 310 -10.21 -12.88 3.13
N ARG A 311 -10.86 -12.24 4.12
CA ARG A 311 -10.34 -12.11 5.49
C ARG A 311 -10.22 -13.46 6.19
N ALA A 312 -11.18 -14.36 6.00
CA ALA A 312 -11.12 -15.72 6.51
C ALA A 312 -9.96 -16.51 5.89
N ALA A 313 -9.79 -16.42 4.57
CA ALA A 313 -8.67 -17.03 3.86
C ALA A 313 -7.29 -16.49 4.33
N CYS A 314 -7.18 -15.21 4.65
CA CYS A 314 -5.95 -14.67 5.25
C CYS A 314 -5.63 -15.33 6.60
N ARG A 315 -6.62 -15.55 7.46
CA ARG A 315 -6.44 -16.24 8.75
C ARG A 315 -6.05 -17.70 8.56
N GLU A 316 -6.74 -18.41 7.68
CA GLU A 316 -6.45 -19.81 7.36
C GLU A 316 -5.03 -20.00 6.83
N LYS A 317 -4.62 -19.20 5.83
CA LYS A 317 -3.25 -19.23 5.31
C LYS A 317 -2.22 -18.96 6.41
N ALA A 318 -2.47 -18.00 7.30
CA ALA A 318 -1.59 -17.69 8.41
C ALA A 318 -1.44 -18.86 9.39
N LEU A 319 -2.52 -19.56 9.73
CA LEU A 319 -2.49 -20.75 10.56
C LEU A 319 -1.71 -21.89 9.89
N LEU A 320 -1.94 -22.14 8.60
CA LEU A 320 -1.21 -23.15 7.85
C LEU A 320 0.30 -22.83 7.80
N ARG A 321 0.70 -21.58 7.65
CA ARG A 321 2.11 -21.17 7.71
C ARG A 321 2.68 -21.33 9.12
N GLY A 322 1.91 -21.03 10.16
CA GLY A 322 2.31 -21.24 11.55
C GLY A 322 2.47 -22.73 11.90
N LEU A 323 1.58 -23.58 11.44
CA LEU A 323 1.63 -25.04 11.64
C LEU A 323 2.74 -25.67 10.79
N GLY A 324 2.91 -25.24 9.54
CA GLY A 324 3.98 -25.71 8.66
C GLY A 324 5.39 -25.37 9.14
N ALA A 325 5.53 -24.36 9.99
CA ALA A 325 6.77 -24.08 10.68
C ALA A 325 7.12 -25.15 11.74
N ASN A 326 6.11 -25.92 12.19
CA ASN A 326 6.29 -27.01 13.16
C ASN A 326 6.19 -28.40 12.53
N ALA A 327 5.67 -28.53 11.32
CA ALA A 327 5.62 -29.78 10.58
C ALA A 327 6.87 -29.85 9.69
N SER A 328 7.88 -30.61 10.11
CA SER A 328 8.80 -31.22 9.16
C SER A 328 7.92 -31.92 8.12
N HIS A 329 8.01 -31.53 6.85
CA HIS A 329 7.27 -32.22 5.79
C HIS A 329 7.62 -33.71 5.84
N PRO A 330 6.68 -34.63 6.04
CA PRO A 330 6.94 -36.06 5.98
C PRO A 330 6.99 -36.56 4.51
N HIS A 331 7.36 -35.71 3.54
CA HIS A 331 7.45 -36.08 2.13
C HIS A 331 8.73 -35.53 1.53
N SER A 332 9.87 -36.11 1.96
CA SER A 332 11.01 -36.24 1.08
C SER A 332 10.72 -37.37 0.08
N TRP A 333 11.31 -37.34 -1.09
CA TRP A 333 11.21 -38.42 -2.09
C TRP A 333 11.55 -39.80 -1.51
N GLU A 334 12.24 -39.87 -0.38
CA GLU A 334 12.63 -41.07 0.35
C GLU A 334 11.43 -41.75 1.03
N ASP A 335 10.38 -40.98 1.44
CA ASP A 335 9.17 -41.54 2.04
C ASP A 335 8.24 -42.18 1.01
N LEU A 336 8.32 -41.77 -0.27
CA LEU A 336 7.58 -42.42 -1.36
C LEU A 336 8.14 -43.81 -1.73
N ALA A 337 9.42 -44.06 -1.44
CA ALA A 337 10.03 -45.36 -1.64
C ALA A 337 9.53 -46.43 -0.62
N ALA A 338 9.07 -46.00 0.56
CA ALA A 338 8.54 -46.88 1.59
C ALA A 338 7.09 -47.36 1.33
N PHE A 339 6.34 -46.71 0.44
CA PHE A 339 4.97 -47.09 0.07
C PHE A 339 4.90 -48.07 -1.10
N ASN A 340 5.98 -48.43 -1.75
CA ASN A 340 6.03 -49.36 -2.89
C ASN A 340 6.46 -50.79 -2.51
N VAL A 341 6.49 -51.14 -1.24
CA VAL A 341 6.76 -52.53 -0.78
C VAL A 341 5.62 -52.98 0.13
N ALA A 342 4.50 -53.32 -0.46
CA ALA A 342 3.50 -54.21 0.09
C ALA A 342 2.63 -54.80 -1.04
#